data_3c5279a3132ffb3cd6f80b06affe06e3
#
_entry.id   3c5279a3132ffb3cd6f80b06affe06e3
#
_cell.length_a   1.000
_cell.length_b   1.000
_cell.length_c   1.000
_cell.angle_alpha   90.00
_cell.angle_beta   90.00
_cell.angle_gamma   90.00
#
_symmetry.space_group_name_H-M   'P 1'
#
loop_
_entity.id
_entity.type
_entity.pdbx_description
1 polymer ?
#
loop_
_entity_poly.entity_id
_entity_poly.type
_entity_poly.pdbx_seq_one_letter_code
_entity_poly.pdbx_strand_id
1 'polypeptide(L)'
;MIRAQALSKKFAAIEAVRDFSFQVEKGEVVALLGPNGAGKTSCMRMLSGYLRPDSGIALINGHDSHADPLAAKRQLGYLAEHAPVYKEHHVLYYLNFVARARGLPKAKAQTAVDDVFQSLNLNSIAFQPISTLSKGSMRRVALAAAVLHRPPALLLDEPSDGLDPIQKQLVRSLILELAKNSAIMMSTHQIDDVLALCPRTIIMAKGTKILDQATDDLLRQSKYHNAVSFVAKESIAARAALEGLSGVTGFEQNAADGRLYVFVHGNKPQNQLIVDKLTQRNVPFSDIRLEYGRLEEVFSKAVAETG
;
A
#
# COMPACT_ATOMS: atom_id res chain seq x y z
N MET A 1 -13.86 9.70 6.41
CA MET A 1 -13.34 8.98 7.57
C MET A 1 -13.73 7.51 7.52
N ILE A 2 -12.79 6.61 7.73
CA ILE A 2 -13.01 5.16 7.87
C ILE A 2 -12.64 4.80 9.30
N ARG A 3 -13.49 4.04 10.00
CA ARG A 3 -13.22 3.67 11.39
C ARG A 3 -13.66 2.23 11.66
N ALA A 4 -12.76 1.47 12.28
CA ALA A 4 -13.02 0.17 12.85
C ALA A 4 -12.91 0.25 14.37
N GLN A 5 -13.86 -0.33 15.09
CA GLN A 5 -13.88 -0.38 16.53
C GLN A 5 -14.06 -1.83 16.99
N ALA A 6 -13.01 -2.41 17.54
CA ALA A 6 -12.99 -3.78 18.09
C ALA A 6 -13.56 -4.84 17.13
N LEU A 7 -13.29 -4.70 15.81
CA LEU A 7 -13.80 -5.63 14.81
C LEU A 7 -13.24 -7.03 15.04
N SER A 8 -14.13 -8.01 15.12
CA SER A 8 -13.76 -9.41 15.23
C SER A 8 -14.58 -10.26 14.27
N LYS A 9 -13.93 -11.29 13.70
CA LYS A 9 -14.56 -12.26 12.80
C LYS A 9 -13.93 -13.63 12.92
N LYS A 10 -14.76 -14.63 13.16
CA LYS A 10 -14.38 -16.03 13.22
C LYS A 10 -15.06 -16.82 12.11
N PHE A 11 -14.33 -17.71 11.47
CA PHE A 11 -14.85 -18.69 10.50
C PHE A 11 -14.55 -20.08 11.03
N ALA A 12 -15.56 -20.80 11.50
CA ALA A 12 -15.40 -22.08 12.19
C ALA A 12 -14.37 -21.99 13.34
N ALA A 13 -13.23 -22.65 13.22
CA ALA A 13 -12.15 -22.62 14.22
C ALA A 13 -11.13 -21.49 14.02
N ILE A 14 -11.20 -20.75 12.91
CA ILE A 14 -10.18 -19.74 12.56
C ILE A 14 -10.68 -18.34 12.95
N GLU A 15 -9.97 -17.67 13.82
CA GLU A 15 -10.15 -16.25 14.13
C GLU A 15 -9.45 -15.40 13.07
N ALA A 16 -10.20 -15.02 12.02
CA ALA A 16 -9.65 -14.27 10.89
C ALA A 16 -9.33 -12.80 11.23
N VAL A 17 -10.07 -12.21 12.17
CA VAL A 17 -9.84 -10.85 12.69
C VAL A 17 -10.21 -10.85 14.18
N ARG A 18 -9.36 -10.24 15.01
CA ARG A 18 -9.56 -10.18 16.47
C ARG A 18 -9.27 -8.79 17.01
N ASP A 19 -10.28 -8.19 17.62
CA ASP A 19 -10.22 -6.87 18.29
C ASP A 19 -9.47 -5.79 17.48
N PHE A 20 -9.82 -5.69 16.19
CA PHE A 20 -9.09 -4.85 15.26
C PHE A 20 -9.68 -3.45 15.24
N SER A 21 -8.92 -2.47 15.73
CA SER A 21 -9.34 -1.07 15.83
C SER A 21 -8.36 -0.14 15.16
N PHE A 22 -8.88 0.78 14.33
CA PHE A 22 -8.11 1.86 13.68
C PHE A 22 -9.05 2.94 13.14
N GLN A 23 -8.47 4.03 12.70
CA GLN A 23 -9.17 5.15 12.08
C GLN A 23 -8.33 5.71 10.94
N VAL A 24 -8.98 6.08 9.84
CA VAL A 24 -8.36 6.79 8.70
C VAL A 24 -9.12 8.08 8.48
N GLU A 25 -8.41 9.20 8.51
CA GLU A 25 -8.99 10.51 8.34
C GLU A 25 -9.05 10.94 6.88
N LYS A 26 -9.88 11.95 6.59
CA LYS A 26 -9.87 12.61 5.29
C LYS A 26 -8.48 13.21 5.01
N GLY A 27 -7.97 12.99 3.81
CA GLY A 27 -6.63 13.43 3.44
C GLY A 27 -5.54 12.39 3.69
N GLU A 28 -5.88 11.26 4.32
CA GLU A 28 -4.93 10.23 4.72
C GLU A 28 -5.01 9.00 3.79
N VAL A 29 -3.85 8.46 3.43
CA VAL A 29 -3.71 7.14 2.78
C VAL A 29 -3.00 6.21 3.76
N VAL A 30 -3.68 5.15 4.18
CA VAL A 30 -3.15 4.17 5.13
C VAL A 30 -2.99 2.82 4.45
N ALA A 31 -1.79 2.25 4.55
CA ALA A 31 -1.55 0.87 4.13
C ALA A 31 -2.00 -0.12 5.21
N LEU A 32 -2.69 -1.18 4.80
CA LEU A 32 -2.90 -2.40 5.57
C LEU A 32 -1.98 -3.48 5.03
N LEU A 33 -0.82 -3.63 5.64
CA LEU A 33 0.22 -4.57 5.24
C LEU A 33 0.13 -5.85 6.08
N GLY A 34 0.35 -7.00 5.48
CA GLY A 34 0.32 -8.28 6.20
C GLY A 34 0.51 -9.47 5.25
N PRO A 35 0.96 -10.63 5.73
CA PRO A 35 1.09 -11.82 4.91
C PRO A 35 -0.27 -12.33 4.41
N ASN A 36 -0.25 -13.29 3.48
CA ASN A 36 -1.48 -13.96 3.06
C ASN A 36 -2.11 -14.68 4.26
N GLY A 37 -3.43 -14.57 4.39
CA GLY A 37 -4.15 -15.11 5.55
C GLY A 37 -4.10 -14.24 6.81
N ALA A 38 -3.45 -13.09 6.81
CA ALA A 38 -3.41 -12.18 7.97
C ALA A 38 -4.77 -11.62 8.41
N GLY A 39 -5.80 -11.67 7.52
CA GLY A 39 -7.12 -11.12 7.80
C GLY A 39 -7.46 -9.84 7.04
N LYS A 40 -6.56 -9.31 6.21
CA LYS A 40 -6.73 -8.03 5.47
C LYS A 40 -8.04 -7.99 4.67
N THR A 41 -8.27 -8.95 3.80
CA THR A 41 -9.49 -9.03 2.97
C THR A 41 -10.75 -9.18 3.81
N SER A 42 -10.69 -9.93 4.93
CA SER A 42 -11.82 -10.03 5.88
C SER A 42 -12.12 -8.68 6.52
N CYS A 43 -11.08 -7.93 6.94
CA CYS A 43 -11.22 -6.58 7.46
C CYS A 43 -11.86 -5.63 6.43
N MET A 44 -11.35 -5.62 5.18
CA MET A 44 -11.90 -4.81 4.08
C MET A 44 -13.36 -5.16 3.77
N ARG A 45 -13.72 -6.45 3.79
CA ARG A 45 -15.10 -6.91 3.59
C ARG A 45 -16.03 -6.51 4.74
N MET A 46 -15.55 -6.48 5.98
CA MET A 46 -16.34 -5.97 7.11
C MET A 46 -16.59 -4.46 6.99
N LEU A 47 -15.57 -3.68 6.67
CA LEU A 47 -15.67 -2.25 6.44
C LEU A 47 -16.63 -1.91 5.28
N SER A 48 -16.61 -2.69 4.20
CA SER A 48 -17.48 -2.46 3.05
C SER A 48 -18.94 -2.92 3.26
N GLY A 49 -19.25 -3.54 4.41
CA GLY A 49 -20.58 -4.10 4.69
C GLY A 49 -20.89 -5.36 3.87
N TYR A 50 -19.87 -6.01 3.29
CA TYR A 50 -20.02 -7.28 2.58
C TYR A 50 -19.99 -8.48 3.54
N LEU A 51 -19.22 -8.38 4.62
CA LEU A 51 -19.07 -9.41 5.65
C LEU A 51 -19.46 -8.83 7.00
N ARG A 52 -20.48 -9.41 7.65
CA ARG A 52 -20.88 -8.97 8.98
C ARG A 52 -19.83 -9.38 10.03
N PRO A 53 -19.32 -8.46 10.86
CA PRO A 53 -18.48 -8.81 12.00
C PRO A 53 -19.28 -9.60 13.03
N ASP A 54 -18.61 -10.42 13.82
CA ASP A 54 -19.22 -11.11 14.96
C ASP A 54 -19.30 -10.17 16.17
N SER A 55 -18.36 -9.22 16.30
CA SER A 55 -18.41 -8.12 17.26
C SER A 55 -17.69 -6.88 16.69
N GLY A 56 -17.93 -5.74 17.32
CA GLY A 56 -17.38 -4.46 16.92
C GLY A 56 -18.21 -3.72 15.87
N ILE A 57 -17.74 -2.54 15.45
CA ILE A 57 -18.46 -1.62 14.59
C ILE A 57 -17.54 -1.14 13.47
N ALA A 58 -18.06 -1.14 12.23
CA ALA A 58 -17.41 -0.59 11.04
C ALA A 58 -18.14 0.68 10.59
N LEU A 59 -17.47 1.83 10.62
CA LEU A 59 -18.07 3.12 10.25
C LEU A 59 -17.41 3.67 8.98
N ILE A 60 -18.23 4.08 8.03
CA ILE A 60 -17.83 4.79 6.80
C ILE A 60 -18.49 6.16 6.82
N ASN A 61 -17.68 7.19 6.95
CA ASN A 61 -18.12 8.59 7.05
C ASN A 61 -19.25 8.80 8.07
N GLY A 62 -19.14 8.14 9.23
CA GLY A 62 -20.11 8.20 10.32
C GLY A 62 -21.28 7.20 10.23
N HIS A 63 -21.46 6.50 9.09
CA HIS A 63 -22.52 5.51 8.91
C HIS A 63 -22.01 4.10 9.20
N ASP A 64 -22.75 3.35 10.01
CA ASP A 64 -22.44 1.95 10.28
C ASP A 64 -22.69 1.09 9.03
N SER A 65 -21.67 0.37 8.59
CA SER A 65 -21.73 -0.45 7.37
C SER A 65 -22.74 -1.60 7.45
N HIS A 66 -23.23 -1.95 8.64
CA HIS A 66 -24.14 -3.06 8.87
C HIS A 66 -25.50 -2.62 9.42
N ALA A 67 -25.55 -1.56 10.21
CA ALA A 67 -26.81 -1.00 10.70
C ALA A 67 -27.48 -0.08 9.65
N ASP A 68 -26.67 0.70 8.89
CA ASP A 68 -27.15 1.57 7.80
C ASP A 68 -26.34 1.34 6.52
N PRO A 69 -26.45 0.17 5.90
CA PRO A 69 -25.62 -0.24 4.78
C PRO A 69 -25.80 0.61 3.53
N LEU A 70 -26.97 1.19 3.31
CA LEU A 70 -27.22 2.03 2.13
C LEU A 70 -26.51 3.37 2.24
N ALA A 71 -26.59 4.03 3.41
CA ALA A 71 -25.90 5.30 3.64
C ALA A 71 -24.39 5.08 3.60
N ALA A 72 -23.85 4.06 4.27
CA ALA A 72 -22.44 3.72 4.24
C ALA A 72 -21.94 3.46 2.81
N LYS A 73 -22.65 2.64 1.99
CA LYS A 73 -22.27 2.33 0.61
C LYS A 73 -22.30 3.54 -0.33
N ARG A 74 -23.17 4.53 -0.08
CA ARG A 74 -23.18 5.79 -0.84
C ARG A 74 -21.91 6.61 -0.60
N GLN A 75 -21.30 6.49 0.57
CA GLN A 75 -20.09 7.21 0.97
C GLN A 75 -18.80 6.43 0.65
N LEU A 76 -18.91 5.21 0.13
CA LEU A 76 -17.81 4.29 -0.05
C LEU A 76 -17.55 3.96 -1.52
N GLY A 77 -16.29 4.08 -1.94
CA GLY A 77 -15.75 3.37 -3.09
C GLY A 77 -15.00 2.12 -2.63
N TYR A 78 -15.29 0.99 -3.23
CA TYR A 78 -14.62 -0.27 -2.89
C TYR A 78 -14.10 -0.99 -4.12
N LEU A 79 -12.78 -1.14 -4.21
CA LEU A 79 -12.11 -2.01 -5.16
C LEU A 79 -11.76 -3.32 -4.45
N ALA A 80 -12.48 -4.39 -4.73
CA ALA A 80 -12.19 -5.71 -4.19
C ALA A 80 -11.01 -6.38 -4.92
N GLU A 81 -10.33 -7.32 -4.27
CA GLU A 81 -9.17 -8.06 -4.79
C GLU A 81 -9.42 -8.66 -6.19
N HIS A 82 -10.54 -9.31 -6.39
CA HIS A 82 -10.88 -9.96 -7.67
C HIS A 82 -11.55 -9.03 -8.68
N ALA A 83 -11.66 -7.72 -8.38
CA ALA A 83 -12.23 -6.71 -9.26
C ALA A 83 -13.55 -7.18 -9.93
N PRO A 84 -14.61 -7.48 -9.16
CA PRO A 84 -15.86 -8.00 -9.73
C PRO A 84 -16.50 -6.96 -10.64
N VAL A 85 -16.64 -7.31 -11.91
CA VAL A 85 -17.24 -6.47 -12.96
C VAL A 85 -18.22 -7.31 -13.79
N TYR A 86 -19.16 -6.65 -14.44
CA TYR A 86 -20.07 -7.34 -15.37
C TYR A 86 -19.37 -7.61 -16.69
N LYS A 87 -18.84 -8.82 -16.86
CA LYS A 87 -17.95 -9.20 -17.96
C LYS A 87 -18.61 -9.09 -19.34
N GLU A 88 -19.93 -9.23 -19.42
CA GLU A 88 -20.71 -9.16 -20.68
C GLU A 88 -20.91 -7.73 -21.20
N HIS A 89 -20.67 -6.74 -20.37
CA HIS A 89 -20.80 -5.33 -20.75
C HIS A 89 -19.54 -4.81 -21.43
N HIS A 90 -19.72 -3.83 -22.33
CA HIS A 90 -18.61 -2.97 -22.78
C HIS A 90 -18.22 -1.97 -21.68
N VAL A 91 -16.96 -1.57 -21.63
CA VAL A 91 -16.42 -0.69 -20.58
C VAL A 91 -17.24 0.57 -20.40
N LEU A 92 -17.55 1.31 -21.47
CA LEU A 92 -18.31 2.55 -21.43
C LEU A 92 -19.73 2.33 -20.87
N TYR A 93 -20.42 1.29 -21.33
CA TYR A 93 -21.76 0.99 -20.85
C TYR A 93 -21.78 0.59 -19.38
N TYR A 94 -20.78 -0.20 -18.95
CA TYR A 94 -20.62 -0.60 -17.55
C TYR A 94 -20.41 0.62 -16.65
N LEU A 95 -19.49 1.52 -16.97
CA LEU A 95 -19.23 2.71 -16.15
C LEU A 95 -20.42 3.67 -16.13
N ASN A 96 -21.11 3.85 -17.23
CA ASN A 96 -22.38 4.59 -17.26
C ASN A 96 -23.48 3.94 -16.40
N PHE A 97 -23.55 2.61 -16.41
CA PHE A 97 -24.48 1.88 -15.53
C PHE A 97 -24.12 2.12 -14.06
N VAL A 98 -22.83 2.01 -13.68
CA VAL A 98 -22.37 2.26 -12.31
C VAL A 98 -22.66 3.71 -11.88
N ALA A 99 -22.41 4.70 -12.73
CA ALA A 99 -22.71 6.09 -12.45
C ALA A 99 -24.19 6.31 -12.11
N ARG A 100 -25.08 5.71 -12.89
CA ARG A 100 -26.53 5.76 -12.62
C ARG A 100 -26.91 5.00 -11.35
N ALA A 101 -26.36 3.82 -11.13
CA ALA A 101 -26.60 3.03 -9.92
C ALA A 101 -26.14 3.75 -8.64
N ARG A 102 -25.11 4.61 -8.74
CA ARG A 102 -24.65 5.51 -7.68
C ARG A 102 -25.52 6.76 -7.50
N GLY A 103 -26.56 6.92 -8.33
CA GLY A 103 -27.50 8.04 -8.25
C GLY A 103 -26.97 9.37 -8.80
N LEU A 104 -25.93 9.34 -9.65
CA LEU A 104 -25.43 10.56 -10.27
C LEU A 104 -26.45 11.11 -11.29
N PRO A 105 -26.79 12.41 -11.24
CA PRO A 105 -27.58 13.08 -12.28
C PRO A 105 -26.90 12.92 -13.66
N LYS A 106 -27.69 12.83 -14.74
CA LYS A 106 -27.21 12.52 -16.11
C LYS A 106 -25.97 13.35 -16.52
N ALA A 107 -26.01 14.66 -16.32
CA ALA A 107 -24.88 15.54 -16.69
C ALA A 107 -23.63 15.23 -15.85
N LYS A 108 -23.76 15.04 -14.52
CA LYS A 108 -22.66 14.69 -13.63
C LYS A 108 -22.14 13.29 -13.90
N ALA A 109 -23.01 12.35 -14.28
CA ALA A 109 -22.64 10.99 -14.64
C ALA A 109 -21.71 10.98 -15.86
N GLN A 110 -22.04 11.75 -16.91
CA GLN A 110 -21.19 11.85 -18.10
C GLN A 110 -19.81 12.41 -17.75
N THR A 111 -19.75 13.55 -17.06
CA THR A 111 -18.47 14.14 -16.62
C THR A 111 -17.65 13.18 -15.78
N ALA A 112 -18.27 12.50 -14.82
CA ALA A 112 -17.58 11.53 -13.96
C ALA A 112 -17.00 10.34 -14.74
N VAL A 113 -17.73 9.87 -15.75
CA VAL A 113 -17.25 8.81 -16.65
C VAL A 113 -16.09 9.32 -17.50
N ASP A 114 -16.20 10.50 -18.09
CA ASP A 114 -15.11 11.11 -18.91
C ASP A 114 -13.84 11.32 -18.07
N ASP A 115 -13.98 11.81 -16.83
CA ASP A 115 -12.86 12.00 -15.89
C ASP A 115 -12.09 10.69 -15.63
N VAL A 116 -12.79 9.60 -15.32
CA VAL A 116 -12.12 8.31 -15.05
C VAL A 116 -11.56 7.67 -16.33
N PHE A 117 -12.17 7.92 -17.50
CA PHE A 117 -11.62 7.50 -18.79
C PHE A 117 -10.27 8.14 -19.06
N GLN A 118 -10.14 9.44 -18.78
CA GLN A 118 -8.88 10.18 -18.93
C GLN A 118 -7.85 9.73 -17.89
N SER A 119 -8.22 9.75 -16.60
CA SER A 119 -7.30 9.47 -15.49
C SER A 119 -6.70 8.06 -15.53
N LEU A 120 -7.46 7.08 -16.05
CA LEU A 120 -7.03 5.67 -16.11
C LEU A 120 -6.71 5.19 -17.52
N ASN A 121 -6.68 6.11 -18.51
CA ASN A 121 -6.38 5.81 -19.91
C ASN A 121 -7.22 4.64 -20.46
N LEU A 122 -8.57 4.78 -20.40
CA LEU A 122 -9.50 3.75 -20.81
C LEU A 122 -10.07 3.95 -22.24
N ASN A 123 -9.72 5.05 -22.93
CA ASN A 123 -10.31 5.43 -24.22
C ASN A 123 -10.18 4.34 -25.29
N SER A 124 -9.02 3.70 -25.38
CA SER A 124 -8.75 2.64 -26.39
C SER A 124 -9.57 1.37 -26.18
N ILE A 125 -10.15 1.17 -24.99
CA ILE A 125 -10.92 -0.02 -24.66
C ILE A 125 -12.40 0.29 -24.38
N ALA A 126 -12.86 1.53 -24.63
CA ALA A 126 -14.21 2.00 -24.30
C ALA A 126 -15.33 1.07 -24.79
N PHE A 127 -15.21 0.57 -26.00
CA PHE A 127 -16.20 -0.28 -26.66
C PHE A 127 -15.82 -1.77 -26.68
N GLN A 128 -14.78 -2.17 -25.92
CA GLN A 128 -14.43 -3.57 -25.78
C GLN A 128 -15.29 -4.25 -24.71
N PRO A 129 -15.72 -5.51 -24.92
CA PRO A 129 -16.31 -6.32 -23.86
C PRO A 129 -15.32 -6.52 -22.72
N ILE A 130 -15.77 -6.36 -21.48
CA ILE A 130 -14.89 -6.49 -20.31
C ILE A 130 -14.28 -7.89 -20.20
N SER A 131 -14.99 -8.94 -20.68
CA SER A 131 -14.48 -10.32 -20.75
C SER A 131 -13.22 -10.50 -21.57
N THR A 132 -12.95 -9.61 -22.54
CA THR A 132 -11.78 -9.68 -23.45
C THR A 132 -10.57 -8.90 -22.95
N LEU A 133 -10.71 -8.18 -21.85
CA LEU A 133 -9.66 -7.34 -21.31
C LEU A 133 -8.57 -8.14 -20.60
N SER A 134 -7.33 -7.64 -20.67
CA SER A 134 -6.25 -8.11 -19.81
C SER A 134 -6.58 -7.91 -18.32
N LYS A 135 -5.93 -8.68 -17.43
CA LYS A 135 -6.10 -8.52 -15.96
C LYS A 135 -5.88 -7.06 -15.53
N GLY A 136 -4.83 -6.40 -16.04
CA GLY A 136 -4.53 -5.01 -15.70
C GLY A 136 -5.59 -4.03 -16.22
N SER A 137 -6.08 -4.20 -17.46
CA SER A 137 -7.16 -3.36 -18.00
C SER A 137 -8.46 -3.54 -17.23
N MET A 138 -8.81 -4.78 -16.88
CA MET A 138 -10.00 -5.08 -16.04
C MET A 138 -9.86 -4.44 -14.64
N ARG A 139 -8.65 -4.46 -14.06
CA ARG A 139 -8.35 -3.81 -12.78
C ARG A 139 -8.59 -2.31 -12.83
N ARG A 140 -8.11 -1.64 -13.88
CA ARG A 140 -8.34 -0.20 -14.10
C ARG A 140 -9.83 0.13 -14.27
N VAL A 141 -10.58 -0.68 -14.99
CA VAL A 141 -12.04 -0.52 -15.14
C VAL A 141 -12.76 -0.68 -13.79
N ALA A 142 -12.38 -1.66 -12.97
CA ALA A 142 -12.95 -1.85 -11.63
C ALA A 142 -12.59 -0.69 -10.69
N LEU A 143 -11.35 -0.17 -10.76
CA LEU A 143 -10.96 1.03 -10.02
C LEU A 143 -11.78 2.24 -10.47
N ALA A 144 -11.95 2.46 -11.78
CA ALA A 144 -12.83 3.51 -12.31
C ALA A 144 -14.23 3.42 -11.71
N ALA A 145 -14.83 2.24 -11.68
CA ALA A 145 -16.15 2.02 -11.08
C ALA A 145 -16.20 2.32 -9.57
N ALA A 146 -15.11 2.06 -8.85
CA ALA A 146 -15.01 2.35 -7.42
C ALA A 146 -14.92 3.86 -7.12
N VAL A 147 -14.30 4.65 -8.00
CA VAL A 147 -13.95 6.07 -7.72
C VAL A 147 -14.80 7.09 -8.46
N LEU A 148 -15.53 6.73 -9.52
CA LEU A 148 -16.22 7.66 -10.41
C LEU A 148 -17.18 8.63 -9.70
N HIS A 149 -17.78 8.23 -8.58
CA HIS A 149 -18.68 9.06 -7.79
C HIS A 149 -17.95 9.91 -6.73
N ARG A 150 -16.61 9.95 -6.78
CA ARG A 150 -15.73 10.70 -5.87
C ARG A 150 -16.10 10.53 -4.39
N PRO A 151 -16.10 9.28 -3.87
CA PRO A 151 -16.54 8.99 -2.51
C PRO A 151 -15.59 9.58 -1.46
N PRO A 152 -16.11 10.01 -0.29
CA PRO A 152 -15.27 10.50 0.80
C PRO A 152 -14.46 9.41 1.51
N ALA A 153 -14.76 8.13 1.25
CA ALA A 153 -14.00 6.98 1.76
C ALA A 153 -13.72 5.98 0.64
N LEU A 154 -12.49 5.46 0.60
CA LEU A 154 -12.04 4.47 -0.37
C LEU A 154 -11.40 3.28 0.32
N LEU A 155 -11.83 2.08 -0.04
CA LEU A 155 -11.18 0.83 0.30
C LEU A 155 -10.63 0.21 -0.98
N LEU A 156 -9.30 0.04 -1.04
CA LEU A 156 -8.61 -0.45 -2.23
C LEU A 156 -7.85 -1.73 -1.87
N ASP A 157 -8.33 -2.86 -2.34
CA ASP A 157 -7.71 -4.17 -2.10
C ASP A 157 -6.80 -4.52 -3.27
N GLU A 158 -5.48 -4.47 -3.08
CA GLU A 158 -4.41 -4.71 -4.07
C GLU A 158 -4.58 -3.86 -5.35
N PRO A 159 -4.68 -2.51 -5.28
CA PRO A 159 -5.06 -1.67 -6.43
C PRO A 159 -4.13 -1.78 -7.63
N SER A 160 -2.85 -2.10 -7.42
CA SER A 160 -1.80 -2.16 -8.45
C SER A 160 -1.48 -3.58 -8.92
N ASP A 161 -2.22 -4.61 -8.43
CA ASP A 161 -1.93 -5.98 -8.81
C ASP A 161 -2.20 -6.25 -10.30
N GLY A 162 -1.22 -6.87 -10.96
CA GLY A 162 -1.29 -7.22 -12.38
C GLY A 162 -1.13 -6.04 -13.35
N LEU A 163 -0.72 -4.86 -12.86
CA LEU A 163 -0.43 -3.68 -13.68
C LEU A 163 1.05 -3.63 -14.10
N ASP A 164 1.30 -3.15 -15.30
CA ASP A 164 2.64 -2.76 -15.74
C ASP A 164 3.11 -1.46 -15.05
N PRO A 165 4.42 -1.10 -15.12
CA PRO A 165 4.94 0.10 -14.45
C PRO A 165 4.24 1.40 -14.83
N ILE A 166 3.84 1.57 -16.09
CA ILE A 166 3.16 2.78 -16.57
C ILE A 166 1.74 2.85 -15.97
N GLN A 167 1.02 1.74 -15.98
CA GLN A 167 -0.31 1.64 -15.40
C GLN A 167 -0.29 1.83 -13.88
N LYS A 168 0.73 1.29 -13.18
CA LYS A 168 0.94 1.55 -11.75
C LYS A 168 1.07 3.04 -11.44
N GLN A 169 1.86 3.75 -12.24
CA GLN A 169 2.04 5.19 -12.06
C GLN A 169 0.73 5.97 -12.24
N LEU A 170 -0.10 5.62 -13.24
CA LEU A 170 -1.43 6.23 -13.41
C LEU A 170 -2.32 6.00 -12.19
N VAL A 171 -2.35 4.77 -11.68
CA VAL A 171 -3.14 4.42 -10.49
C VAL A 171 -2.63 5.16 -9.25
N ARG A 172 -1.31 5.22 -9.04
CA ARG A 172 -0.69 5.97 -7.94
C ARG A 172 -1.07 7.46 -7.99
N SER A 173 -0.95 8.08 -9.16
CA SER A 173 -1.32 9.49 -9.35
C SER A 173 -2.79 9.75 -9.04
N LEU A 174 -3.68 8.87 -9.47
CA LEU A 174 -5.11 8.97 -9.17
C LEU A 174 -5.40 8.82 -7.67
N ILE A 175 -4.75 7.86 -6.99
CA ILE A 175 -4.91 7.66 -5.53
C ILE A 175 -4.46 8.92 -4.78
N LEU A 176 -3.32 9.52 -5.13
CA LEU A 176 -2.83 10.76 -4.51
C LEU A 176 -3.77 11.96 -4.76
N GLU A 177 -4.39 12.04 -5.93
CA GLU A 177 -5.39 13.07 -6.22
C GLU A 177 -6.64 12.88 -5.35
N LEU A 178 -7.16 11.66 -5.30
CA LEU A 178 -8.36 11.34 -4.52
C LEU A 178 -8.14 11.53 -3.01
N ALA A 179 -6.94 11.25 -2.52
CA ALA A 179 -6.56 11.40 -1.12
C ALA A 179 -6.80 12.82 -0.60
N LYS A 180 -6.68 13.86 -1.43
CA LYS A 180 -6.92 15.25 -1.02
C LYS A 180 -8.32 15.46 -0.44
N ASN A 181 -9.30 14.65 -0.84
CA ASN A 181 -10.69 14.79 -0.44
C ASN A 181 -11.31 13.53 0.18
N SER A 182 -10.58 12.42 0.22
CA SER A 182 -11.06 11.12 0.69
C SER A 182 -10.16 10.56 1.78
N ALA A 183 -10.72 9.72 2.64
CA ALA A 183 -9.98 8.80 3.49
C ALA A 183 -9.73 7.52 2.71
N ILE A 184 -8.49 7.08 2.58
CA ILE A 184 -8.14 5.91 1.76
C ILE A 184 -7.45 4.86 2.61
N MET A 185 -8.01 3.64 2.63
CA MET A 185 -7.33 2.47 3.15
C MET A 185 -6.99 1.54 1.99
N MET A 186 -5.72 1.17 1.89
CA MET A 186 -5.23 0.31 0.84
C MET A 186 -4.60 -0.95 1.44
N SER A 187 -5.08 -2.13 1.08
CA SER A 187 -4.34 -3.36 1.36
C SER A 187 -3.38 -3.64 0.21
N THR A 188 -2.17 -4.02 0.55
CA THR A 188 -1.17 -4.44 -0.44
C THR A 188 -0.10 -5.32 0.20
N HIS A 189 0.54 -6.12 -0.62
CA HIS A 189 1.79 -6.83 -0.31
C HIS A 189 2.99 -6.20 -1.04
N GLN A 190 2.76 -5.17 -1.88
CA GLN A 190 3.80 -4.48 -2.65
C GLN A 190 4.34 -3.29 -1.84
N ILE A 191 5.54 -3.44 -1.31
CA ILE A 191 6.20 -2.42 -0.48
C ILE A 191 6.41 -1.10 -1.24
N ASP A 192 6.72 -1.17 -2.54
CA ASP A 192 6.87 0.03 -3.38
C ASP A 192 5.62 0.91 -3.41
N ASP A 193 4.43 0.30 -3.36
CA ASP A 193 3.18 1.06 -3.30
C ASP A 193 2.97 1.70 -1.93
N VAL A 194 3.37 1.00 -0.85
CA VAL A 194 3.33 1.56 0.50
C VAL A 194 4.23 2.79 0.60
N LEU A 195 5.49 2.67 0.16
CA LEU A 195 6.46 3.77 0.19
C LEU A 195 6.06 4.95 -0.69
N ALA A 196 5.41 4.69 -1.83
CA ALA A 196 5.01 5.75 -2.76
C ALA A 196 3.72 6.49 -2.34
N LEU A 197 2.82 5.84 -1.59
CA LEU A 197 1.46 6.32 -1.39
C LEU A 197 1.05 6.51 0.07
N CYS A 198 1.63 5.75 1.00
CA CYS A 198 1.07 5.59 2.33
C CYS A 198 1.98 6.22 3.41
N PRO A 199 1.67 7.43 3.89
CA PRO A 199 2.42 8.05 4.99
C PRO A 199 2.27 7.28 6.31
N ARG A 200 1.27 6.42 6.43
CA ARG A 200 1.03 5.57 7.61
C ARG A 200 0.77 4.13 7.20
N THR A 201 1.33 3.22 7.98
CA THR A 201 1.22 1.77 7.74
C THR A 201 0.71 1.05 8.99
N ILE A 202 -0.31 0.23 8.79
CA ILE A 202 -0.81 -0.73 9.79
C ILE A 202 -0.30 -2.10 9.37
N ILE A 203 0.45 -2.78 10.24
CA ILE A 203 0.87 -4.16 10.03
C ILE A 203 -0.08 -5.10 10.76
N MET A 204 -0.62 -6.07 10.01
CA MET A 204 -1.56 -7.06 10.49
C MET A 204 -0.98 -8.47 10.34
N ALA A 205 -1.02 -9.28 11.39
CA ALA A 205 -0.68 -10.70 11.34
C ALA A 205 -1.63 -11.51 12.25
N LYS A 206 -1.96 -12.73 11.83
CA LYS A 206 -2.83 -13.66 12.59
C LYS A 206 -4.14 -13.01 13.11
N GLY A 207 -4.74 -12.14 12.29
CA GLY A 207 -5.99 -11.45 12.61
C GLY A 207 -5.86 -10.25 13.56
N THR A 208 -4.65 -9.89 14.01
CA THR A 208 -4.40 -8.81 14.96
C THR A 208 -3.58 -7.68 14.38
N LYS A 209 -3.71 -6.49 14.93
CA LYS A 209 -2.88 -5.33 14.62
C LYS A 209 -1.55 -5.44 15.39
N ILE A 210 -0.44 -5.53 14.67
CA ILE A 210 0.90 -5.63 15.26
C ILE A 210 1.50 -4.23 15.45
N LEU A 211 1.47 -3.43 14.39
CA LEU A 211 1.99 -2.07 14.38
C LEU A 211 0.99 -1.12 13.69
N ASP A 212 1.02 0.15 14.09
CA ASP A 212 0.24 1.23 13.50
C ASP A 212 1.03 2.53 13.69
N GLN A 213 1.82 2.90 12.67
CA GLN A 213 2.80 3.98 12.78
C GLN A 213 2.98 4.72 11.45
N ALA A 214 3.58 5.90 11.50
CA ALA A 214 4.07 6.56 10.30
C ALA A 214 5.05 5.65 9.55
N THR A 215 4.95 5.60 8.23
CA THR A 215 5.81 4.73 7.39
C THR A 215 7.28 5.10 7.55
N ASP A 216 7.59 6.39 7.68
CA ASP A 216 8.95 6.86 7.93
C ASP A 216 9.50 6.38 9.29
N ASP A 217 8.66 6.30 10.33
CA ASP A 217 9.07 5.80 11.64
C ASP A 217 9.36 4.30 11.61
N LEU A 218 8.61 3.53 10.78
CA LEU A 218 8.93 2.13 10.51
C LEU A 218 10.27 1.98 9.79
N LEU A 219 10.55 2.81 8.78
CA LEU A 219 11.83 2.79 8.07
C LEU A 219 13.02 3.09 8.99
N ARG A 220 12.85 3.97 9.98
CA ARG A 220 13.87 4.27 10.99
C ARG A 220 14.20 3.09 11.91
N GLN A 221 13.30 2.12 12.05
CA GLN A 221 13.54 0.90 12.84
C GLN A 221 14.35 -0.16 12.10
N SER A 222 14.53 0.00 10.78
CA SER A 222 15.36 -0.91 9.99
C SER A 222 16.84 -0.79 10.34
N LYS A 223 17.55 -1.92 10.42
CA LYS A 223 19.02 -1.91 10.58
C LYS A 223 19.75 -1.20 9.44
N TYR A 224 19.09 -1.10 8.26
CA TYR A 224 19.65 -0.38 7.11
C TYR A 224 19.42 1.13 7.19
N HIS A 225 18.64 1.64 8.12
CA HIS A 225 18.43 3.08 8.25
C HIS A 225 19.74 3.78 8.57
N ASN A 226 20.12 4.78 7.75
CA ASN A 226 21.41 5.48 7.77
C ASN A 226 22.63 4.59 7.49
N ALA A 227 22.46 3.33 7.09
CA ALA A 227 23.59 2.54 6.60
C ALA A 227 24.16 3.18 5.33
N VAL A 228 25.47 3.05 5.15
CA VAL A 228 26.13 3.45 3.92
C VAL A 228 26.42 2.21 3.08
N SER A 229 25.99 2.19 1.84
CA SER A 229 26.25 1.08 0.94
C SER A 229 27.09 1.51 -0.25
N PHE A 230 27.95 0.63 -0.74
CA PHE A 230 28.78 0.86 -1.93
C PHE A 230 29.23 -0.45 -2.55
N VAL A 231 29.73 -0.38 -3.78
CA VAL A 231 30.37 -1.52 -4.46
C VAL A 231 31.87 -1.35 -4.38
N ALA A 232 32.57 -2.34 -3.81
CA ALA A 232 34.03 -2.38 -3.75
C ALA A 232 34.54 -3.60 -4.54
N LYS A 233 35.62 -3.44 -5.33
CA LYS A 233 36.28 -4.55 -6.04
C LYS A 233 36.81 -5.59 -5.06
N GLU A 234 37.34 -5.12 -3.93
CA GLU A 234 37.91 -5.94 -2.83
C GLU A 234 37.15 -5.67 -1.54
N SER A 235 36.09 -6.40 -1.28
CA SER A 235 35.23 -6.21 -0.12
C SER A 235 35.97 -6.44 1.22
N ILE A 236 36.95 -7.35 1.22
CA ILE A 236 37.78 -7.64 2.42
C ILE A 236 38.65 -6.41 2.76
N ALA A 237 39.31 -5.81 1.77
CA ALA A 237 40.11 -4.60 1.96
C ALA A 237 39.26 -3.40 2.42
N ALA A 238 38.05 -3.28 1.84
CA ALA A 238 37.09 -2.25 2.22
C ALA A 238 36.63 -2.40 3.68
N ARG A 239 36.31 -3.63 4.13
CA ARG A 239 35.98 -3.92 5.53
C ARG A 239 37.15 -3.57 6.46
N ALA A 240 38.37 -4.07 6.17
CA ALA A 240 39.56 -3.80 6.95
C ALA A 240 39.89 -2.29 7.04
N ALA A 241 39.61 -1.52 5.97
CA ALA A 241 39.82 -0.07 5.97
C ALA A 241 38.85 0.67 6.90
N LEU A 242 37.65 0.15 7.09
CA LEU A 242 36.57 0.75 7.88
C LEU A 242 36.42 0.13 9.27
N GLU A 243 37.10 -0.99 9.54
CA GLU A 243 37.11 -1.63 10.83
C GLU A 243 37.75 -0.71 11.88
N GLY A 244 37.09 -0.55 13.03
CA GLY A 244 37.54 0.39 14.09
C GLY A 244 37.19 1.87 13.82
N LEU A 245 36.50 2.21 12.72
CA LEU A 245 36.04 3.57 12.51
C LEU A 245 34.91 3.86 13.54
N SER A 246 35.04 4.99 14.23
CA SER A 246 34.08 5.39 15.26
C SER A 246 32.66 5.49 14.67
N GLY A 247 31.74 4.79 15.31
CA GLY A 247 30.31 4.74 14.89
C GLY A 247 29.98 3.59 13.95
N VAL A 248 30.93 2.86 13.38
CA VAL A 248 30.64 1.63 12.60
C VAL A 248 30.33 0.49 13.56
N THR A 249 29.16 -0.14 13.37
CA THR A 249 28.66 -1.24 14.22
C THR A 249 28.71 -2.61 13.53
N GLY A 250 28.86 -2.65 12.21
CA GLY A 250 28.91 -3.90 11.47
C GLY A 250 28.91 -3.74 9.98
N PHE A 251 29.03 -4.88 9.30
CA PHE A 251 29.06 -4.97 7.84
C PHE A 251 28.18 -6.12 7.37
N GLU A 252 27.56 -5.94 6.21
CA GLU A 252 26.87 -7.00 5.50
C GLU A 252 27.19 -6.90 4.01
N GLN A 253 27.43 -8.01 3.34
CA GLN A 253 27.65 -8.04 1.91
C GLN A 253 26.48 -8.75 1.23
N ASN A 254 25.88 -8.09 0.25
CA ASN A 254 24.86 -8.71 -0.59
C ASN A 254 25.55 -9.65 -1.59
N ALA A 255 25.18 -10.93 -1.53
CA ALA A 255 25.76 -11.97 -2.39
C ALA A 255 25.37 -11.81 -3.88
N ALA A 256 24.25 -11.14 -4.19
CA ALA A 256 23.75 -11.01 -5.55
C ALA A 256 24.49 -9.96 -6.39
N ASP A 257 24.85 -8.82 -5.78
CA ASP A 257 25.49 -7.68 -6.48
C ASP A 257 26.85 -7.28 -5.89
N GLY A 258 27.30 -7.95 -4.83
CA GLY A 258 28.57 -7.68 -4.16
C GLY A 258 28.58 -6.39 -3.34
N ARG A 259 27.47 -5.68 -3.22
CA ARG A 259 27.36 -4.41 -2.48
C ARG A 259 27.63 -4.61 -1.00
N LEU A 260 28.50 -3.80 -0.44
CA LEU A 260 28.82 -3.79 0.98
C LEU A 260 27.96 -2.74 1.69
N TYR A 261 27.28 -3.16 2.74
CA TYR A 261 26.54 -2.30 3.68
C TYR A 261 27.36 -2.10 4.93
N VAL A 262 27.51 -0.85 5.34
CA VAL A 262 28.21 -0.44 6.56
C VAL A 262 27.16 0.12 7.50
N PHE A 263 26.90 -0.58 8.57
CA PHE A 263 25.97 -0.14 9.60
C PHE A 263 26.65 0.84 10.54
N VAL A 264 25.96 1.93 10.84
CA VAL A 264 26.49 3.00 11.68
C VAL A 264 25.57 3.23 12.87
N HIS A 265 26.16 3.58 14.01
CA HIS A 265 25.40 3.93 15.22
C HIS A 265 25.03 5.41 15.19
N GLY A 266 23.77 5.74 15.49
CA GLY A 266 23.25 7.11 15.60
C GLY A 266 22.43 7.59 14.38
N ASN A 267 21.78 8.74 14.57
CA ASN A 267 20.84 9.31 13.59
C ASN A 267 21.51 10.21 12.54
N LYS A 268 22.84 10.26 12.49
CA LYS A 268 23.57 11.09 11.52
C LYS A 268 24.24 10.22 10.47
N PRO A 269 24.04 10.52 9.17
CA PRO A 269 24.74 9.83 8.10
C PRO A 269 26.24 10.04 8.22
N GLN A 270 27.03 8.97 8.06
CA GLN A 270 28.50 9.00 8.11
C GLN A 270 29.14 8.76 6.73
N ASN A 271 28.38 9.00 5.65
CA ASN A 271 28.83 8.76 4.28
C ASN A 271 30.15 9.45 3.95
N GLN A 272 30.33 10.74 4.34
CA GLN A 272 31.56 11.47 4.07
C GLN A 272 32.77 10.84 4.80
N LEU A 273 32.61 10.47 6.07
CA LEU A 273 33.66 9.85 6.86
C LEU A 273 34.10 8.49 6.27
N ILE A 274 33.14 7.71 5.76
CA ILE A 274 33.40 6.44 5.07
C ILE A 274 34.14 6.68 3.75
N VAL A 275 33.72 7.65 2.95
CA VAL A 275 34.40 8.06 1.70
C VAL A 275 35.83 8.46 1.96
N ASP A 276 36.04 9.35 2.91
CA ASP A 276 37.38 9.87 3.27
C ASP A 276 38.29 8.71 3.69
N LYS A 277 37.79 7.79 4.50
CA LYS A 277 38.56 6.65 4.99
C LYS A 277 38.94 5.65 3.89
N LEU A 278 38.00 5.32 3.01
CA LEU A 278 38.26 4.46 1.84
C LEU A 278 39.32 5.10 0.92
N THR A 279 39.21 6.42 0.68
CA THR A 279 40.15 7.19 -0.15
C THR A 279 41.54 7.21 0.49
N GLN A 280 41.64 7.48 1.78
CA GLN A 280 42.93 7.48 2.52
C GLN A 280 43.62 6.10 2.47
N ARG A 281 42.85 5.04 2.41
CA ARG A 281 43.37 3.66 2.34
C ARG A 281 43.58 3.16 0.93
N ASN A 282 43.35 4.01 -0.09
CA ASN A 282 43.41 3.67 -1.53
C ASN A 282 42.54 2.46 -1.91
N VAL A 283 41.37 2.30 -1.27
CA VAL A 283 40.37 1.24 -1.60
C VAL A 283 39.46 1.76 -2.68
N PRO A 284 39.48 1.18 -3.90
CA PRO A 284 38.56 1.60 -4.97
C PRO A 284 37.11 1.19 -4.65
N PHE A 285 36.21 2.15 -4.76
CA PHE A 285 34.78 1.94 -4.60
C PHE A 285 33.97 2.73 -5.64
N SER A 286 32.72 2.34 -5.82
CA SER A 286 31.77 3.01 -6.70
C SER A 286 30.36 2.94 -6.12
N ASP A 287 29.44 3.75 -6.66
CA ASP A 287 28.01 3.73 -6.37
C ASP A 287 27.69 3.77 -4.86
N ILE A 288 28.29 4.76 -4.17
CA ILE A 288 28.03 4.98 -2.75
C ILE A 288 26.62 5.55 -2.54
N ARG A 289 25.88 5.00 -1.60
CA ARG A 289 24.51 5.40 -1.27
C ARG A 289 24.30 5.45 0.24
N LEU A 290 23.44 6.39 0.65
CA LEU A 290 22.86 6.40 1.99
C LEU A 290 21.55 5.61 1.93
N GLU A 291 21.39 4.63 2.79
CA GLU A 291 20.19 3.80 2.87
C GLU A 291 19.14 4.46 3.78
N TYR A 292 17.89 4.45 3.34
CA TYR A 292 16.76 5.04 4.09
C TYR A 292 16.03 4.06 5.00
N GLY A 293 16.47 2.80 5.03
CA GLY A 293 15.81 1.70 5.72
C GLY A 293 15.01 0.82 4.74
N ARG A 294 14.62 -0.36 5.21
CA ARG A 294 13.88 -1.35 4.43
C ARG A 294 12.63 -1.78 5.16
N LEU A 295 11.48 -1.44 4.60
CA LEU A 295 10.19 -1.80 5.20
C LEU A 295 9.97 -3.30 5.23
N GLU A 296 10.53 -4.06 4.24
CA GLU A 296 10.49 -5.53 4.19
C GLU A 296 11.13 -6.18 5.41
N GLU A 297 12.25 -5.62 5.88
CA GLU A 297 12.94 -6.12 7.06
C GLU A 297 12.12 -5.87 8.32
N VAL A 298 11.62 -4.64 8.50
CA VAL A 298 10.77 -4.27 9.64
C VAL A 298 9.50 -5.12 9.67
N PHE A 299 8.86 -5.28 8.52
CA PHE A 299 7.70 -6.13 8.35
C PHE A 299 7.98 -7.60 8.73
N SER A 300 9.06 -8.17 8.19
CA SER A 300 9.42 -9.58 8.45
C SER A 300 9.72 -9.81 9.93
N LYS A 301 10.43 -8.87 10.58
CA LYS A 301 10.72 -8.92 12.01
C LYS A 301 9.43 -8.84 12.85
N ALA A 302 8.56 -7.86 12.59
CA ALA A 302 7.31 -7.69 13.30
C ALA A 302 6.40 -8.91 13.20
N VAL A 303 6.34 -9.56 12.02
CA VAL A 303 5.54 -10.77 11.81
C VAL A 303 6.17 -11.99 12.51
N ALA A 304 7.50 -12.13 12.51
CA ALA A 304 8.21 -13.23 13.18
C ALA A 304 8.06 -13.21 14.71
N GLU A 305 8.03 -12.02 15.32
CA GLU A 305 7.84 -11.84 16.77
C GLU A 305 6.42 -12.22 17.24
N THR A 306 5.48 -12.41 16.33
CA THR A 306 4.10 -12.87 16.61
C THR A 306 3.90 -14.38 16.38
N GLY A 307 4.94 -15.09 16.00
CA GLY A 307 4.97 -16.56 15.73
C GLY A 307 5.05 -17.44 16.91
#